data_4b048ddc2bf9080f8492f7f13f5093b9
#
_entry.id   4b048ddc2bf9080f8492f7f13f5093b9
#
_cell.length_a   1.000
_cell.length_b   1.000
_cell.length_c   1.000
_cell.angle_alpha   90.00
_cell.angle_beta   90.00
_cell.angle_gamma   90.00
#
_symmetry.space_group_name_H-M   'P 1'
#
loop_
_entity.id
_entity.type
_entity.pdbx_description
1 polymer ?
#
loop_
_entity_poly.entity_id
_entity_poly.type
_entity_poly.pdbx_seq_one_letter_code
_entity_poly.pdbx_strand_id
1 'polypeptide(L)'
;MADLSVNLAGIHSPNPFWVASAPPANTAYQCHRAFEAGWGGLVWKTIGDPIVNVSSRYSALDIAGNRMVGFNNIELISDRSIETNFKEIKECKKRWPNRALIASLMTDTKENWHEMLARALDSGADGVELNFGCPHGMCERGMGSAVGQNPDVMETIVGWVMEATQLPVIVKLTPNVTDVTRPARAAKKAGANAISLINTINSITQVNLDTMCPEPYVAGRSTHGGYCGPAVKPIALNMVQSCAIDPEVGLPISGIGGISNWKDAAEFIALGSTNVQVCTAIMHYGFRIVEDMIDGLNDFLDSKGMKSVNDLRGLAVQSVQKWETLDLHYQRIAKIDYDKCIGCNLCYIACEDGAHQAIALVSPNGHGLGPGRLPGKAIPQIKEKECVGCNLCSLVCPVEQCITMVDIPNDQDPLSWKEYQTRLASGKMKAIPAHD
;
A
#
# COMPACT_ATOMS: atom_id res chain seq x y z
N MET A 1 17.35 12.20 -17.13
CA MET A 1 16.91 11.25 -16.10
C MET A 1 16.97 11.96 -14.75
N ALA A 2 15.91 11.83 -13.97
CA ALA A 2 15.84 12.39 -12.64
C ALA A 2 16.78 11.65 -11.65
N ASP A 3 17.15 12.30 -10.55
CA ASP A 3 17.86 11.65 -9.45
C ASP A 3 16.87 10.81 -8.62
N LEU A 4 17.05 9.48 -8.61
CA LEU A 4 16.22 8.55 -7.84
C LEU A 4 16.79 8.27 -6.44
N SER A 5 17.94 8.83 -6.06
CA SER A 5 18.52 8.57 -4.75
C SER A 5 17.64 9.07 -3.61
N VAL A 6 17.62 8.31 -2.52
CA VAL A 6 16.83 8.63 -1.33
C VAL A 6 17.66 8.46 -0.07
N ASN A 7 17.23 9.14 1.00
CA ASN A 7 17.78 9.01 2.34
C ASN A 7 16.65 8.75 3.34
N LEU A 8 16.58 7.54 3.89
CA LEU A 8 15.66 7.18 4.95
C LEU A 8 16.37 7.24 6.31
N ALA A 9 16.16 8.31 7.06
CA ALA A 9 16.73 8.47 8.41
C ALA A 9 18.25 8.27 8.49
N GLY A 10 19.01 8.77 7.49
CA GLY A 10 20.46 8.59 7.38
C GLY A 10 20.90 7.41 6.54
N ILE A 11 20.00 6.51 6.17
CA ILE A 11 20.29 5.35 5.31
C ILE A 11 20.15 5.78 3.84
N HIS A 12 21.29 5.81 3.13
CA HIS A 12 21.33 6.16 1.72
C HIS A 12 21.02 4.98 0.81
N SER A 13 20.30 5.24 -0.27
CA SER A 13 19.97 4.26 -1.32
C SER A 13 19.98 4.92 -2.69
N PRO A 14 20.51 4.27 -3.75
CA PRO A 14 20.61 4.85 -5.09
C PRO A 14 19.26 5.01 -5.81
N ASN A 15 18.22 4.35 -5.32
CA ASN A 15 16.84 4.49 -5.78
C ASN A 15 15.85 4.11 -4.67
N PRO A 16 14.56 4.46 -4.78
CA PRO A 16 13.60 4.25 -3.71
C PRO A 16 13.08 2.80 -3.58
N PHE A 17 13.47 1.89 -4.46
CA PHE A 17 12.94 0.52 -4.52
C PHE A 17 13.75 -0.42 -3.63
N TRP A 18 13.15 -0.90 -2.55
CA TRP A 18 13.76 -1.87 -1.64
C TRP A 18 12.99 -3.20 -1.66
N VAL A 19 13.71 -4.30 -1.47
CA VAL A 19 13.10 -5.61 -1.21
C VAL A 19 12.59 -5.63 0.22
N ALA A 20 11.32 -5.99 0.44
CA ALA A 20 10.74 -6.06 1.78
C ALA A 20 11.25 -7.27 2.58
N SER A 21 11.20 -7.17 3.91
CA SER A 21 11.45 -8.29 4.82
C SER A 21 10.42 -9.41 4.61
N ALA A 22 10.81 -10.41 3.80
CA ALA A 22 9.92 -11.45 3.29
C ALA A 22 10.73 -12.60 2.67
N PRO A 23 10.09 -13.67 2.16
CA PRO A 23 10.81 -14.79 1.52
C PRO A 23 11.88 -14.40 0.48
N PRO A 24 11.70 -13.37 -0.37
CA PRO A 24 12.75 -12.97 -1.31
C PRO A 24 14.02 -12.36 -0.68
N ALA A 25 14.05 -12.13 0.62
CA ALA A 25 15.14 -11.47 1.35
C ALA A 25 15.75 -12.37 2.44
N ASN A 26 15.80 -13.69 2.26
CA ASN A 26 16.15 -14.66 3.31
C ASN A 26 17.57 -15.24 3.19
N THR A 27 18.31 -14.95 2.10
CA THR A 27 19.64 -15.53 1.85
C THR A 27 20.57 -14.56 1.13
N ALA A 28 21.89 -14.76 1.28
CA ALA A 28 22.91 -14.03 0.53
C ALA A 28 22.71 -14.18 -1.00
N TYR A 29 22.32 -15.36 -1.45
CA TYR A 29 22.03 -15.61 -2.87
C TYR A 29 20.92 -14.68 -3.39
N GLN A 30 19.83 -14.55 -2.65
CA GLN A 30 18.72 -13.66 -3.02
C GLN A 30 19.14 -12.18 -2.97
N CYS A 31 19.89 -11.79 -1.93
CA CYS A 31 20.44 -10.44 -1.80
C CYS A 31 21.32 -10.07 -2.99
N HIS A 32 22.24 -10.93 -3.40
CA HIS A 32 23.09 -10.70 -4.57
C HIS A 32 22.26 -10.53 -5.83
N ARG A 33 21.29 -11.40 -6.08
CA ARG A 33 20.41 -11.31 -7.24
C ARG A 33 19.56 -10.04 -7.25
N ALA A 34 19.09 -9.61 -6.09
CA ALA A 34 18.32 -8.36 -5.96
C ALA A 34 19.20 -7.15 -6.35
N PHE A 35 20.40 -7.06 -5.77
CA PHE A 35 21.27 -5.92 -6.03
C PHE A 35 21.88 -5.93 -7.45
N GLU A 36 22.13 -7.11 -8.00
CA GLU A 36 22.52 -7.27 -9.43
C GLU A 36 21.42 -6.81 -10.37
N ALA A 37 20.13 -7.04 -10.03
CA ALA A 37 19.00 -6.54 -10.81
C ALA A 37 18.79 -5.02 -10.70
N GLY A 38 19.37 -4.34 -9.68
CA GLY A 38 19.26 -2.89 -9.53
C GLY A 38 18.49 -2.39 -8.31
N TRP A 39 17.99 -3.27 -7.42
CA TRP A 39 17.32 -2.85 -6.18
C TRP A 39 18.23 -1.93 -5.35
N GLY A 40 17.66 -0.81 -4.88
CA GLY A 40 18.37 0.19 -4.10
C GLY A 40 18.69 -0.26 -2.67
N GLY A 41 17.82 -1.08 -2.09
CA GLY A 41 17.97 -1.61 -0.76
C GLY A 41 17.28 -2.96 -0.57
N LEU A 42 17.51 -3.58 0.59
CA LEU A 42 16.90 -4.83 1.01
C LEU A 42 16.74 -4.84 2.52
N VAL A 43 15.53 -5.17 2.99
CA VAL A 43 15.26 -5.48 4.38
C VAL A 43 15.28 -6.99 4.54
N TRP A 44 16.26 -7.50 5.29
CA TRP A 44 16.44 -8.93 5.50
C TRP A 44 15.24 -9.56 6.15
N LYS A 45 14.91 -10.80 5.78
CA LYS A 45 13.79 -11.52 6.40
C LYS A 45 13.96 -11.57 7.91
N THR A 46 12.90 -11.30 8.65
CA THR A 46 12.92 -11.17 10.11
C THR A 46 13.68 -12.29 10.79
N ILE A 47 14.66 -11.93 11.59
CA ILE A 47 15.54 -12.80 12.36
C ILE A 47 15.02 -12.88 13.79
N GLY A 48 14.93 -14.08 14.36
CA GLY A 48 14.50 -14.32 15.73
C GLY A 48 14.41 -15.82 16.06
N ASP A 49 13.90 -16.14 17.24
CA ASP A 49 13.65 -17.50 17.74
C ASP A 49 12.20 -17.67 18.18
N PRO A 50 11.61 -18.88 18.12
CA PRO A 50 12.17 -20.15 17.61
C PRO A 50 12.12 -20.25 16.08
N ILE A 51 13.00 -21.05 15.50
CA ILE A 51 13.07 -21.33 14.06
C ILE A 51 12.10 -22.46 13.74
N VAL A 52 10.84 -22.12 13.49
CA VAL A 52 9.78 -23.09 13.18
C VAL A 52 8.89 -22.57 12.06
N ASN A 53 8.48 -23.46 11.18
CA ASN A 53 7.49 -23.16 10.15
C ASN A 53 6.63 -24.39 9.84
N VAL A 54 5.45 -24.14 9.31
CA VAL A 54 4.53 -25.17 8.86
C VAL A 54 4.70 -25.44 7.35
N SER A 55 4.10 -26.51 6.87
CA SER A 55 3.92 -26.87 5.47
C SER A 55 2.42 -27.25 5.28
N SER A 56 1.70 -26.67 4.37
CA SER A 56 1.93 -25.63 3.39
C SER A 56 1.86 -24.22 4.01
N ARG A 57 2.38 -23.16 3.29
CA ARG A 57 2.55 -21.82 3.89
C ARG A 57 1.75 -20.73 3.19
N TYR A 58 1.39 -20.94 1.93
CA TYR A 58 0.85 -19.90 1.06
C TYR A 58 -0.47 -20.30 0.45
N SER A 59 -1.32 -19.30 0.25
CA SER A 59 -2.51 -19.36 -0.61
C SER A 59 -2.68 -18.05 -1.36
N ALA A 60 -3.44 -18.06 -2.44
CA ALA A 60 -3.65 -16.87 -3.25
C ALA A 60 -5.10 -16.75 -3.68
N LEU A 61 -5.53 -15.51 -3.90
CA LEU A 61 -6.82 -15.18 -4.48
C LEU A 61 -6.62 -14.72 -5.93
N ASP A 62 -7.29 -15.40 -6.85
CA ASP A 62 -7.35 -15.04 -8.27
C ASP A 62 -8.74 -14.46 -8.57
N ILE A 63 -8.81 -13.36 -9.31
CA ILE A 63 -10.07 -12.69 -9.68
C ILE A 63 -10.09 -12.41 -11.18
N ALA A 64 -11.14 -12.88 -11.85
CA ALA A 64 -11.39 -12.59 -13.27
C ALA A 64 -10.17 -12.86 -14.18
N GLY A 65 -9.46 -13.96 -13.95
CA GLY A 65 -8.27 -14.34 -14.71
C GLY A 65 -6.97 -13.65 -14.27
N ASN A 66 -7.03 -12.68 -13.36
CA ASN A 66 -5.84 -12.07 -12.76
C ASN A 66 -5.37 -12.95 -11.60
N ARG A 67 -4.18 -13.49 -11.72
CA ARG A 67 -3.59 -14.35 -10.69
C ARG A 67 -2.92 -13.54 -9.59
N MET A 68 -2.98 -14.07 -8.36
CA MET A 68 -2.32 -13.50 -7.19
C MET A 68 -2.70 -12.03 -6.91
N VAL A 69 -3.95 -11.66 -7.14
CA VAL A 69 -4.49 -10.34 -6.77
C VAL A 69 -4.36 -10.14 -5.26
N GLY A 70 -4.58 -11.19 -4.49
CA GLY A 70 -4.29 -11.28 -3.07
C GLY A 70 -3.45 -12.53 -2.79
N PHE A 71 -2.55 -12.41 -1.83
CA PHE A 71 -1.63 -13.47 -1.42
C PHE A 71 -1.62 -13.56 0.11
N ASN A 72 -1.82 -14.76 0.63
CA ASN A 72 -1.85 -15.02 2.05
C ASN A 72 -0.67 -15.91 2.47
N ASN A 73 -0.07 -15.61 3.61
CA ASN A 73 1.00 -16.42 4.18
C ASN A 73 0.75 -16.68 5.67
N ILE A 74 1.12 -17.88 6.13
CA ILE A 74 1.16 -18.28 7.53
C ILE A 74 2.60 -18.59 7.99
N GLU A 75 3.58 -18.08 7.26
CA GLU A 75 4.98 -18.19 7.57
C GLU A 75 5.39 -17.23 8.69
N LEU A 76 6.18 -17.69 9.67
CA LEU A 76 6.57 -16.81 10.78
C LEU A 76 7.73 -15.89 10.40
N ILE A 77 8.94 -16.34 10.65
CA ILE A 77 10.18 -15.58 10.49
C ILE A 77 11.16 -16.36 9.62
N SER A 78 12.44 -15.96 9.57
CA SER A 78 13.49 -16.74 8.90
C SER A 78 13.53 -18.17 9.46
N ASP A 79 13.65 -19.16 8.57
CA ASP A 79 13.83 -20.58 8.91
C ASP A 79 15.31 -20.96 9.02
N ARG A 80 16.18 -19.96 9.19
CA ARG A 80 17.63 -20.09 9.29
C ARG A 80 18.13 -19.55 10.63
N SER A 81 19.24 -20.12 11.14
CA SER A 81 19.77 -19.70 12.43
C SER A 81 20.13 -18.21 12.46
N ILE A 82 20.03 -17.60 13.63
CA ILE A 82 20.43 -16.21 13.88
C ILE A 82 21.86 -15.97 13.39
N GLU A 83 22.77 -16.90 13.72
CA GLU A 83 24.17 -16.81 13.32
C GLU A 83 24.36 -16.82 11.80
N THR A 84 23.68 -17.74 11.10
CA THR A 84 23.73 -17.82 9.64
C THR A 84 23.23 -16.54 8.98
N ASN A 85 22.12 -15.99 9.47
CA ASN A 85 21.56 -14.74 8.93
C ASN A 85 22.56 -13.58 9.06
N PHE A 86 23.13 -13.34 10.24
CA PHE A 86 24.07 -12.22 10.42
C PHE A 86 25.40 -12.43 9.68
N LYS A 87 25.89 -13.66 9.56
CA LYS A 87 27.05 -13.97 8.74
C LYS A 87 26.81 -13.60 7.27
N GLU A 88 25.66 -13.95 6.73
CA GLU A 88 25.30 -13.63 5.34
C GLU A 88 25.03 -12.14 5.12
N ILE A 89 24.42 -11.42 6.07
CA ILE A 89 24.29 -9.96 6.03
C ILE A 89 25.68 -9.32 5.92
N LYS A 90 26.64 -9.76 6.74
CA LYS A 90 28.04 -9.27 6.73
C LYS A 90 28.71 -9.51 5.38
N GLU A 91 28.52 -10.67 4.78
CA GLU A 91 29.02 -11.01 3.45
C GLU A 91 28.40 -10.07 2.38
N CYS A 92 27.07 -9.93 2.39
CA CYS A 92 26.34 -9.08 1.45
C CYS A 92 26.77 -7.62 1.57
N LYS A 93 26.87 -7.09 2.79
CA LYS A 93 27.25 -5.69 2.99
C LYS A 93 28.68 -5.40 2.53
N LYS A 94 29.59 -6.34 2.73
CA LYS A 94 30.96 -6.23 2.21
C LYS A 94 31.00 -6.16 0.67
N ARG A 95 30.15 -6.93 -0.02
CA ARG A 95 30.08 -6.94 -1.49
C ARG A 95 29.33 -5.72 -2.04
N TRP A 96 28.34 -5.22 -1.30
CA TRP A 96 27.44 -4.15 -1.74
C TRP A 96 27.42 -2.95 -0.78
N PRO A 97 28.57 -2.26 -0.58
CA PRO A 97 28.69 -1.21 0.42
C PRO A 97 27.74 -0.01 0.17
N ASN A 98 27.39 0.24 -1.09
CA ASN A 98 26.55 1.38 -1.52
C ASN A 98 25.05 1.04 -1.63
N ARG A 99 24.63 -0.16 -1.19
CA ARG A 99 23.21 -0.56 -1.15
C ARG A 99 22.74 -0.57 0.30
N ALA A 100 21.50 -0.11 0.51
CA ALA A 100 20.89 -0.17 1.84
C ALA A 100 20.61 -1.62 2.24
N LEU A 101 21.14 -2.08 3.38
CA LEU A 101 20.90 -3.43 3.90
C LEU A 101 20.48 -3.34 5.36
N ILE A 102 19.23 -3.72 5.64
CA ILE A 102 18.56 -3.55 6.92
C ILE A 102 18.33 -4.93 7.56
N ALA A 103 18.68 -5.10 8.84
CA ALA A 103 18.35 -6.30 9.58
C ALA A 103 16.94 -6.17 10.19
N SER A 104 15.99 -7.01 9.78
CA SER A 104 14.67 -7.08 10.42
C SER A 104 14.71 -8.03 11.62
N LEU A 105 14.23 -7.57 12.77
CA LEU A 105 14.39 -8.26 14.05
C LEU A 105 13.04 -8.44 14.75
N MET A 106 12.87 -9.56 15.45
CA MET A 106 11.74 -9.82 16.34
C MET A 106 12.17 -10.74 17.48
N THR A 107 12.10 -10.26 18.71
CA THR A 107 12.41 -11.03 19.92
C THR A 107 11.57 -10.54 21.11
N ASP A 108 11.70 -11.15 22.28
CA ASP A 108 10.78 -11.00 23.42
C ASP A 108 11.36 -10.20 24.62
N THR A 109 12.62 -10.43 25.00
CA THR A 109 13.19 -9.81 26.22
C THR A 109 14.16 -8.67 25.91
N LYS A 110 14.36 -7.78 26.87
CA LYS A 110 15.33 -6.68 26.75
C LYS A 110 16.73 -7.18 26.42
N GLU A 111 17.15 -8.25 27.09
CA GLU A 111 18.47 -8.87 26.91
C GLU A 111 18.62 -9.42 25.48
N ASN A 112 17.60 -10.12 24.97
CA ASN A 112 17.59 -10.66 23.61
C ASN A 112 17.60 -9.51 22.57
N TRP A 113 16.85 -8.42 22.80
CA TRP A 113 16.94 -7.24 21.93
C TRP A 113 18.36 -6.67 21.87
N HIS A 114 19.02 -6.49 23.04
CA HIS A 114 20.39 -5.96 23.10
C HIS A 114 21.39 -6.87 22.39
N GLU A 115 21.26 -8.20 22.55
CA GLU A 115 22.11 -9.17 21.84
C GLU A 115 21.92 -9.10 20.31
N MET A 116 20.67 -9.09 19.85
CA MET A 116 20.36 -9.02 18.42
C MET A 116 20.86 -7.71 17.78
N LEU A 117 20.78 -6.59 18.50
CA LEU A 117 21.29 -5.29 18.05
C LEU A 117 22.81 -5.27 17.94
N ALA A 118 23.52 -5.87 18.92
CA ALA A 118 24.97 -6.00 18.85
C ALA A 118 25.41 -6.83 17.63
N ARG A 119 24.71 -7.93 17.33
CA ARG A 119 24.94 -8.74 16.14
C ARG A 119 24.63 -7.99 14.84
N ALA A 120 23.55 -7.19 14.81
CA ALA A 120 23.21 -6.36 13.66
C ALA A 120 24.30 -5.32 13.38
N LEU A 121 24.81 -4.66 14.42
CA LEU A 121 25.93 -3.71 14.30
C LEU A 121 27.21 -4.40 13.79
N ASP A 122 27.59 -5.55 14.36
CA ASP A 122 28.79 -6.31 13.92
C ASP A 122 28.66 -6.81 12.48
N SER A 123 27.44 -7.09 12.00
CA SER A 123 27.19 -7.50 10.62
C SER A 123 27.40 -6.37 9.61
N GLY A 124 27.47 -5.13 10.05
CA GLY A 124 27.58 -3.94 9.20
C GLY A 124 26.28 -3.54 8.52
N ALA A 125 25.13 -4.00 9.02
CA ALA A 125 23.81 -3.53 8.54
C ALA A 125 23.72 -1.99 8.68
N ASP A 126 23.05 -1.34 7.73
CA ASP A 126 22.88 0.13 7.74
C ASP A 126 21.80 0.61 8.70
N GLY A 127 20.99 -0.31 9.21
CA GLY A 127 19.92 -0.03 10.16
C GLY A 127 19.19 -1.32 10.58
N VAL A 128 18.22 -1.17 11.46
CA VAL A 128 17.36 -2.26 11.92
C VAL A 128 15.90 -1.92 11.68
N GLU A 129 15.09 -2.93 11.30
CA GLU A 129 13.63 -2.85 11.22
C GLU A 129 13.02 -3.73 12.31
N LEU A 130 12.25 -3.14 13.24
CA LEU A 130 11.57 -3.87 14.31
C LEU A 130 10.24 -4.39 13.79
N ASN A 131 10.07 -5.72 13.73
CA ASN A 131 8.86 -6.33 13.21
C ASN A 131 7.76 -6.41 14.29
N PHE A 132 6.95 -5.37 14.38
CA PHE A 132 5.78 -5.30 15.27
C PHE A 132 4.45 -5.56 14.54
N GLY A 133 4.50 -6.26 13.43
CA GLY A 133 3.32 -6.42 12.57
C GLY A 133 2.97 -7.84 12.18
N CYS A 134 3.75 -8.85 12.54
CA CYS A 134 3.42 -10.24 12.21
C CYS A 134 2.08 -10.63 12.85
N PRO A 135 1.02 -10.94 12.05
CA PRO A 135 -0.34 -11.13 12.60
C PRO A 135 -0.59 -12.51 13.20
N HIS A 136 0.32 -13.46 12.98
CA HIS A 136 0.19 -14.85 13.42
C HIS A 136 1.48 -15.34 14.09
N GLY A 137 1.32 -16.24 15.03
CA GLY A 137 2.40 -16.82 15.82
C GLY A 137 3.09 -15.85 16.78
N MET A 138 3.58 -16.36 17.89
CA MET A 138 4.35 -15.64 18.91
C MET A 138 3.68 -14.46 19.62
N CYS A 139 2.42 -14.14 19.30
CA CYS A 139 1.67 -13.11 20.01
C CYS A 139 1.50 -13.44 21.50
N GLU A 140 1.40 -14.73 21.84
CA GLU A 140 1.35 -15.25 23.22
C GLU A 140 2.64 -15.00 24.00
N ARG A 141 3.76 -14.74 23.29
CA ARG A 141 5.05 -14.34 23.87
C ARG A 141 5.23 -12.83 23.92
N GLY A 142 4.20 -12.04 23.57
CA GLY A 142 4.30 -10.59 23.55
C GLY A 142 5.12 -10.04 22.38
N MET A 143 5.11 -10.73 21.23
CA MET A 143 5.89 -10.37 20.04
C MET A 143 4.97 -10.03 18.85
N GLY A 144 5.56 -9.51 17.78
CA GLY A 144 4.83 -9.23 16.54
C GLY A 144 3.65 -8.24 16.73
N SER A 145 2.46 -8.60 16.26
CA SER A 145 1.29 -7.72 16.32
C SER A 145 0.77 -7.46 17.73
N ALA A 146 1.12 -8.28 18.72
CA ALA A 146 0.81 -8.00 20.12
C ALA A 146 1.49 -6.69 20.60
N VAL A 147 2.71 -6.44 20.15
CA VAL A 147 3.41 -5.16 20.35
C VAL A 147 2.78 -4.06 19.51
N GLY A 148 2.58 -4.31 18.20
CA GLY A 148 2.09 -3.32 17.25
C GLY A 148 0.69 -2.79 17.54
N GLN A 149 -0.14 -3.55 18.26
CA GLN A 149 -1.49 -3.16 18.68
C GLN A 149 -1.51 -2.42 20.02
N ASN A 150 -0.42 -2.40 20.76
CA ASN A 150 -0.32 -1.77 22.08
C ASN A 150 0.77 -0.68 22.09
N PRO A 151 0.39 0.61 21.97
CA PRO A 151 1.34 1.71 21.95
C PRO A 151 2.27 1.78 23.16
N ASP A 152 1.80 1.45 24.36
CA ASP A 152 2.61 1.52 25.59
C ASP A 152 3.71 0.44 25.61
N VAL A 153 3.37 -0.79 25.16
CA VAL A 153 4.35 -1.87 24.99
C VAL A 153 5.34 -1.53 23.89
N MET A 154 4.87 -0.95 22.78
CA MET A 154 5.74 -0.48 21.71
C MET A 154 6.72 0.57 22.18
N GLU A 155 6.27 1.59 22.92
CA GLU A 155 7.12 2.64 23.50
C GLU A 155 8.20 2.03 24.39
N THR A 156 7.84 1.07 25.23
CA THR A 156 8.78 0.37 26.11
C THR A 156 9.86 -0.39 25.32
N ILE A 157 9.47 -1.19 24.34
CA ILE A 157 10.41 -2.02 23.58
C ILE A 157 11.29 -1.15 22.66
N VAL A 158 10.73 -0.16 21.98
CA VAL A 158 11.51 0.79 21.19
C VAL A 158 12.52 1.53 22.08
N GLY A 159 12.13 1.92 23.31
CA GLY A 159 13.04 2.49 24.30
C GLY A 159 14.24 1.57 24.59
N TRP A 160 14.03 0.27 24.85
CA TRP A 160 15.12 -0.69 25.04
C TRP A 160 16.07 -0.78 23.83
N VAL A 161 15.49 -0.72 22.62
CA VAL A 161 16.28 -0.75 21.39
C VAL A 161 17.12 0.53 21.25
N MET A 162 16.53 1.70 21.48
CA MET A 162 17.24 2.98 21.36
C MET A 162 18.36 3.16 22.38
N GLU A 163 18.25 2.51 23.55
CA GLU A 163 19.33 2.49 24.57
C GLU A 163 20.54 1.69 24.08
N ALA A 164 20.35 0.69 23.21
CA ALA A 164 21.35 -0.33 22.91
C ALA A 164 22.01 -0.17 21.52
N THR A 165 21.57 0.74 20.66
CA THR A 165 22.14 0.87 19.33
C THR A 165 22.31 2.32 18.87
N GLN A 166 23.30 2.55 17.99
CA GLN A 166 23.48 3.77 17.23
C GLN A 166 22.98 3.63 15.76
N LEU A 167 22.55 2.42 15.38
CA LEU A 167 21.99 2.21 14.06
C LEU A 167 20.64 2.91 13.92
N PRO A 168 20.29 3.44 12.75
CA PRO A 168 18.94 3.89 12.47
C PRO A 168 17.90 2.80 12.74
N VAL A 169 16.86 3.14 13.50
CA VAL A 169 15.78 2.22 13.91
C VAL A 169 14.51 2.55 13.14
N ILE A 170 14.01 1.59 12.39
CA ILE A 170 12.76 1.64 11.63
C ILE A 170 11.74 0.77 12.39
N VAL A 171 10.57 1.29 12.70
CA VAL A 171 9.49 0.51 13.33
C VAL A 171 8.47 0.10 12.28
N LYS A 172 8.32 -1.21 12.05
CA LYS A 172 7.33 -1.76 11.11
C LYS A 172 5.99 -1.96 11.78
N LEU A 173 5.01 -1.18 11.33
CA LEU A 173 3.68 -1.10 11.91
C LEU A 173 2.72 -2.15 11.32
N THR A 174 1.81 -2.64 12.17
CA THR A 174 0.71 -3.50 11.77
C THR A 174 -0.46 -2.69 11.22
N PRO A 175 -1.15 -3.16 10.16
CA PRO A 175 -2.41 -2.59 9.70
C PRO A 175 -3.64 -3.06 10.52
N ASN A 176 -3.45 -4.01 11.45
CA ASN A 176 -4.54 -4.63 12.20
C ASN A 176 -4.93 -3.78 13.42
N VAL A 177 -5.11 -2.49 13.18
CA VAL A 177 -5.51 -1.46 14.15
C VAL A 177 -6.53 -0.53 13.51
N THR A 178 -7.35 0.13 14.30
CA THR A 178 -8.33 1.11 13.80
C THR A 178 -7.71 2.46 13.45
N ASP A 179 -6.61 2.81 14.11
CA ASP A 179 -5.88 4.07 13.92
C ASP A 179 -4.38 3.82 13.99
N VAL A 180 -3.72 3.82 12.84
CA VAL A 180 -2.28 3.56 12.70
C VAL A 180 -1.40 4.72 13.21
N THR A 181 -1.97 5.92 13.36
CA THR A 181 -1.21 7.07 13.86
C THR A 181 -0.84 6.92 15.34
N ARG A 182 -1.66 6.22 16.12
CA ARG A 182 -1.39 5.97 17.54
C ARG A 182 -0.08 5.19 17.77
N PRO A 183 0.11 3.99 17.20
CA PRO A 183 1.40 3.30 17.30
C PRO A 183 2.55 4.06 16.61
N ALA A 184 2.30 4.82 15.54
CA ALA A 184 3.32 5.64 14.90
C ALA A 184 3.83 6.75 15.83
N ARG A 185 2.95 7.44 16.55
CA ARG A 185 3.31 8.44 17.56
C ARG A 185 4.07 7.83 18.73
N ALA A 186 3.68 6.62 19.19
CA ALA A 186 4.41 5.90 20.23
C ALA A 186 5.85 5.56 19.79
N ALA A 187 6.03 5.08 18.56
CA ALA A 187 7.35 4.85 17.98
C ALA A 187 8.20 6.14 17.96
N LYS A 188 7.61 7.26 17.54
CA LYS A 188 8.27 8.59 17.55
C LYS A 188 8.67 9.00 18.95
N LYS A 189 7.76 8.90 19.91
CA LYS A 189 7.99 9.29 21.30
C LYS A 189 9.13 8.49 21.95
N ALA A 190 9.24 7.20 21.58
CA ALA A 190 10.32 6.33 22.05
C ALA A 190 11.66 6.55 21.33
N GLY A 191 11.72 7.44 20.33
CA GLY A 191 12.96 7.84 19.66
C GLY A 191 13.26 7.12 18.34
N ALA A 192 12.34 6.34 17.78
CA ALA A 192 12.51 5.71 16.46
C ALA A 192 12.89 6.75 15.39
N ASN A 193 13.72 6.35 14.42
CA ASN A 193 14.22 7.25 13.37
C ASN A 193 13.32 7.24 12.12
N ALA A 194 12.59 6.15 11.89
CA ALA A 194 11.64 6.02 10.77
C ALA A 194 10.54 4.99 11.12
N ILE A 195 9.48 4.98 10.33
CA ILE A 195 8.48 3.91 10.35
C ILE A 195 8.37 3.25 8.98
N SER A 196 7.98 1.97 8.98
CA SER A 196 7.58 1.28 7.76
C SER A 196 6.18 0.71 7.90
N LEU A 197 5.35 0.83 6.88
CA LEU A 197 3.98 0.34 6.87
C LEU A 197 3.45 0.15 5.43
N ILE A 198 2.65 -0.90 5.24
CA ILE A 198 2.00 -1.75 6.24
C ILE A 198 2.66 -3.15 6.29
N ASN A 199 2.56 -3.82 7.43
CA ASN A 199 2.71 -5.28 7.48
C ASN A 199 1.44 -5.93 6.87
N THR A 200 1.31 -7.24 6.93
CA THR A 200 0.20 -7.98 6.34
C THR A 200 -1.10 -7.85 7.15
N ILE A 201 -2.24 -7.92 6.45
CA ILE A 201 -3.57 -7.84 7.04
C ILE A 201 -4.01 -9.24 7.47
N ASN A 202 -4.50 -9.38 8.69
CA ASN A 202 -5.02 -10.65 9.20
C ASN A 202 -6.25 -11.11 8.38
N SER A 203 -6.21 -12.33 7.86
CA SER A 203 -7.22 -12.82 6.92
C SER A 203 -7.35 -14.34 6.86
N ILE A 204 -8.42 -14.78 6.21
CA ILE A 204 -8.61 -16.12 5.63
C ILE A 204 -8.84 -15.88 4.13
N THR A 205 -8.05 -16.52 3.27
CA THR A 205 -8.10 -16.26 1.81
C THR A 205 -9.35 -16.88 1.20
N GLN A 206 -9.59 -18.15 1.46
CA GLN A 206 -10.72 -18.92 0.95
C GLN A 206 -10.94 -20.20 1.76
N VAL A 207 -12.10 -20.82 1.57
CA VAL A 207 -12.45 -22.13 2.14
C VAL A 207 -12.64 -23.11 0.98
N ASN A 208 -11.94 -24.22 1.00
CA ASN A 208 -12.20 -25.33 0.09
C ASN A 208 -13.49 -26.01 0.50
N LEU A 209 -14.55 -25.90 -0.32
CA LEU A 209 -15.87 -26.40 0.00
C LEU A 209 -16.01 -27.92 -0.08
N ASP A 210 -15.08 -28.63 -0.72
CA ASP A 210 -15.08 -30.09 -0.76
C ASP A 210 -14.55 -30.68 0.55
N THR A 211 -13.57 -30.02 1.15
CA THR A 211 -12.92 -30.45 2.39
C THR A 211 -13.41 -29.71 3.63
N MET A 212 -14.16 -28.60 3.47
CA MET A 212 -14.56 -27.66 4.51
C MET A 212 -13.37 -27.10 5.31
N CYS A 213 -12.21 -27.01 4.68
CA CYS A 213 -10.99 -26.52 5.30
C CYS A 213 -10.53 -25.19 4.64
N PRO A 214 -10.21 -24.15 5.43
CA PRO A 214 -9.59 -22.93 4.89
C PRO A 214 -8.20 -23.21 4.34
N GLU A 215 -7.72 -22.32 3.46
CA GLU A 215 -6.37 -22.36 2.91
C GLU A 215 -5.47 -21.31 3.55
N PRO A 216 -4.13 -21.61 3.68
CA PRO A 216 -3.43 -22.81 3.25
C PRO A 216 -3.74 -24.02 4.13
N TYR A 217 -3.85 -25.19 3.51
CA TYR A 217 -4.19 -26.45 4.19
C TYR A 217 -2.96 -27.05 4.91
N VAL A 218 -3.15 -27.35 6.19
CA VAL A 218 -2.14 -28.02 7.03
C VAL A 218 -2.80 -29.17 7.81
N ALA A 219 -2.66 -30.39 7.34
CA ALA A 219 -3.18 -31.60 7.98
C ALA A 219 -4.66 -31.51 8.43
N GLY A 220 -5.53 -31.05 7.55
CA GLY A 220 -6.99 -30.92 7.83
C GLY A 220 -7.38 -29.65 8.56
N ARG A 221 -6.45 -28.73 8.79
CA ARG A 221 -6.67 -27.47 9.51
C ARG A 221 -6.03 -26.30 8.77
N SER A 222 -6.30 -25.09 9.22
CA SER A 222 -5.66 -23.87 8.80
C SER A 222 -5.60 -22.87 9.97
N THR A 223 -5.05 -21.67 9.70
CA THR A 223 -5.04 -20.57 10.66
C THR A 223 -5.23 -19.25 9.92
N HIS A 224 -5.53 -18.18 10.65
CA HIS A 224 -5.46 -16.83 10.10
C HIS A 224 -4.05 -16.54 9.60
N GLY A 225 -3.94 -15.90 8.45
CA GLY A 225 -2.67 -15.56 7.82
C GLY A 225 -2.55 -14.10 7.48
N GLY A 226 -1.36 -13.70 7.08
CA GLY A 226 -1.07 -12.35 6.63
C GLY A 226 -1.38 -12.14 5.15
N TYR A 227 -2.40 -11.35 4.85
CA TYR A 227 -2.82 -11.01 3.49
C TYR A 227 -2.03 -9.84 2.94
N CYS A 228 -1.57 -9.96 1.70
CA CYS A 228 -0.77 -8.97 0.97
C CYS A 228 -1.03 -9.06 -0.54
N GLY A 229 -0.21 -8.43 -1.37
CA GLY A 229 -0.39 -8.36 -2.82
C GLY A 229 -1.21 -7.13 -3.25
N PRO A 230 -1.55 -7.00 -4.54
CA PRO A 230 -2.21 -5.81 -5.10
C PRO A 230 -3.47 -5.37 -4.37
N ALA A 231 -4.25 -6.32 -3.85
CA ALA A 231 -5.52 -6.05 -3.16
C ALA A 231 -5.39 -5.18 -1.89
N VAL A 232 -4.22 -5.13 -1.25
CA VAL A 232 -4.03 -4.33 -0.03
C VAL A 232 -3.54 -2.91 -0.30
N LYS A 233 -3.19 -2.55 -1.55
CA LYS A 233 -2.65 -1.22 -1.89
C LYS A 233 -3.51 -0.06 -1.40
N PRO A 234 -4.84 -0.04 -1.60
CA PRO A 234 -5.67 1.08 -1.14
C PRO A 234 -5.62 1.29 0.38
N ILE A 235 -5.55 0.22 1.15
CA ILE A 235 -5.44 0.27 2.61
C ILE A 235 -4.07 0.82 3.03
N ALA A 236 -3.01 0.36 2.35
CA ALA A 236 -1.65 0.83 2.61
C ALA A 236 -1.48 2.32 2.29
N LEU A 237 -1.99 2.78 1.14
CA LEU A 237 -1.99 4.20 0.77
C LEU A 237 -2.70 5.08 1.80
N ASN A 238 -3.88 4.65 2.28
CA ASN A 238 -4.61 5.36 3.33
C ASN A 238 -3.78 5.47 4.63
N MET A 239 -3.17 4.38 5.08
CA MET A 239 -2.38 4.38 6.32
C MET A 239 -1.09 5.20 6.20
N VAL A 240 -0.40 5.15 5.05
CA VAL A 240 0.78 5.97 4.77
C VAL A 240 0.40 7.46 4.80
N GLN A 241 -0.66 7.85 4.11
CA GLN A 241 -1.11 9.24 4.08
C GLN A 241 -1.52 9.73 5.48
N SER A 242 -2.21 8.89 6.26
CA SER A 242 -2.61 9.23 7.63
C SER A 242 -1.40 9.51 8.53
N CYS A 243 -0.33 8.72 8.40
CA CYS A 243 0.92 8.99 9.12
C CYS A 243 1.67 10.22 8.57
N ALA A 244 1.65 10.43 7.26
CA ALA A 244 2.38 11.52 6.62
C ALA A 244 1.78 12.91 6.91
N ILE A 245 0.46 13.01 7.05
CA ILE A 245 -0.22 14.27 7.36
C ILE A 245 -0.20 14.61 8.86
N ASP A 246 0.08 13.63 9.71
CA ASP A 246 0.03 13.79 11.15
C ASP A 246 1.33 14.45 11.69
N PRO A 247 1.25 15.69 12.23
CA PRO A 247 2.43 16.40 12.71
C PRO A 247 3.07 15.76 13.96
N GLU A 248 2.30 14.96 14.72
CA GLU A 248 2.83 14.28 15.91
C GLU A 248 3.62 13.02 15.53
N VAL A 249 3.40 12.45 14.34
CA VAL A 249 4.22 11.36 13.78
C VAL A 249 5.54 11.93 13.27
N GLY A 250 5.53 12.77 12.26
CA GLY A 250 6.69 13.53 11.77
C GLY A 250 7.95 12.68 11.50
N LEU A 251 7.80 11.37 11.23
CA LEU A 251 8.89 10.44 10.90
C LEU A 251 8.96 10.17 9.40
N PRO A 252 10.16 9.94 8.84
CA PRO A 252 10.29 9.38 7.50
C PRO A 252 9.56 8.04 7.37
N ILE A 253 8.93 7.81 6.21
CA ILE A 253 8.09 6.64 5.96
C ILE A 253 8.69 5.77 4.86
N SER A 254 8.79 4.47 5.11
CA SER A 254 9.01 3.43 4.11
C SER A 254 7.67 2.76 3.77
N GLY A 255 7.14 3.01 2.57
CA GLY A 255 5.81 2.54 2.17
C GLY A 255 5.80 1.10 1.69
N ILE A 256 4.85 0.28 2.17
CA ILE A 256 4.75 -1.15 1.87
C ILE A 256 3.28 -1.52 1.63
N GLY A 257 2.99 -2.37 0.65
CA GLY A 257 1.68 -2.99 0.47
C GLY A 257 1.12 -2.87 -0.94
N GLY A 258 1.18 -3.97 -1.70
CA GLY A 258 0.56 -4.08 -3.00
C GLY A 258 1.26 -3.36 -4.15
N ILE A 259 2.49 -2.92 -3.96
CA ILE A 259 3.30 -2.26 -4.99
C ILE A 259 3.76 -3.30 -6.00
N SER A 260 3.37 -3.14 -7.26
CA SER A 260 3.64 -4.10 -8.34
C SER A 260 4.31 -3.47 -9.56
N ASN A 261 4.33 -2.15 -9.67
CA ASN A 261 4.91 -1.39 -10.77
C ASN A 261 5.31 0.02 -10.31
N TRP A 262 5.90 0.81 -11.22
CA TRP A 262 6.36 2.16 -10.92
C TRP A 262 5.23 3.14 -10.55
N LYS A 263 4.01 2.97 -11.10
CA LYS A 263 2.86 3.84 -10.78
C LYS A 263 2.44 3.68 -9.33
N ASP A 264 2.35 2.42 -8.87
CA ASP A 264 2.07 2.13 -7.46
C ASP A 264 3.10 2.81 -6.55
N ALA A 265 4.38 2.68 -6.88
CA ALA A 265 5.47 3.30 -6.11
C ALA A 265 5.36 4.84 -6.10
N ALA A 266 5.08 5.46 -7.26
CA ALA A 266 4.89 6.90 -7.38
C ALA A 266 3.72 7.40 -6.50
N GLU A 267 2.61 6.65 -6.41
CA GLU A 267 1.48 6.97 -5.53
C GLU A 267 1.89 6.97 -4.05
N PHE A 268 2.65 5.97 -3.60
CA PHE A 268 3.18 5.93 -2.22
C PHE A 268 4.10 7.11 -1.93
N ILE A 269 4.99 7.46 -2.86
CA ILE A 269 5.91 8.58 -2.71
C ILE A 269 5.14 9.90 -2.69
N ALA A 270 4.17 10.08 -3.59
CA ALA A 270 3.31 11.26 -3.61
C ALA A 270 2.50 11.42 -2.31
N LEU A 271 2.15 10.32 -1.63
CA LEU A 271 1.48 10.31 -0.33
C LEU A 271 2.44 10.34 0.88
N GLY A 272 3.73 10.61 0.66
CA GLY A 272 4.68 10.94 1.73
C GLY A 272 5.76 9.90 2.01
N SER A 273 5.76 8.73 1.35
CA SER A 273 6.84 7.76 1.53
C SER A 273 8.16 8.28 0.99
N THR A 274 9.24 8.06 1.74
CA THR A 274 10.61 8.36 1.31
C THR A 274 11.13 7.32 0.33
N ASN A 275 10.82 6.05 0.60
CA ASN A 275 11.11 4.89 -0.24
C ASN A 275 9.96 3.89 -0.16
N VAL A 276 10.02 2.85 -0.95
CA VAL A 276 9.02 1.78 -0.98
C VAL A 276 9.66 0.41 -0.81
N GLN A 277 8.93 -0.51 -0.20
CA GLN A 277 9.36 -1.90 -0.06
C GLN A 277 8.39 -2.82 -0.83
N VAL A 278 8.93 -3.77 -1.58
CA VAL A 278 8.21 -4.68 -2.47
C VAL A 278 8.46 -6.12 -2.05
N CYS A 279 7.39 -6.93 -1.99
CA CYS A 279 7.46 -8.35 -1.69
C CYS A 279 6.75 -9.19 -2.77
N THR A 280 5.41 -9.23 -2.74
CA THR A 280 4.59 -10.16 -3.51
C THR A 280 4.84 -10.07 -5.03
N ALA A 281 5.09 -8.87 -5.55
CA ALA A 281 5.42 -8.69 -6.97
C ALA A 281 6.75 -9.38 -7.33
N ILE A 282 7.75 -9.38 -6.43
CA ILE A 282 9.00 -10.12 -6.64
C ILE A 282 8.73 -11.63 -6.66
N MET A 283 7.88 -12.12 -5.75
CA MET A 283 7.51 -13.55 -5.72
C MET A 283 6.76 -13.98 -6.99
N HIS A 284 6.02 -13.06 -7.60
CA HIS A 284 5.26 -13.32 -8.83
C HIS A 284 6.10 -13.17 -10.10
N TYR A 285 6.92 -12.10 -10.19
CA TYR A 285 7.61 -11.71 -11.44
C TYR A 285 9.14 -11.81 -11.37
N GLY A 286 9.72 -12.00 -10.18
CA GLY A 286 11.17 -12.03 -9.98
C GLY A 286 11.80 -10.66 -9.76
N PHE A 287 13.11 -10.65 -9.45
CA PHE A 287 13.82 -9.42 -9.08
C PHE A 287 13.94 -8.40 -10.22
N ARG A 288 13.90 -8.84 -11.49
CA ARG A 288 14.11 -7.94 -12.64
C ARG A 288 13.00 -6.92 -12.85
N ILE A 289 11.85 -7.05 -12.19
CA ILE A 289 10.80 -6.04 -12.25
C ILE A 289 11.26 -4.64 -11.82
N VAL A 290 12.35 -4.55 -11.05
CA VAL A 290 12.92 -3.27 -10.65
C VAL A 290 13.46 -2.46 -11.84
N GLU A 291 13.90 -3.12 -12.92
CA GLU A 291 14.35 -2.46 -14.15
C GLU A 291 13.18 -1.61 -14.70
N ASP A 292 12.02 -2.21 -14.92
CA ASP A 292 10.82 -1.52 -15.40
C ASP A 292 10.33 -0.45 -14.40
N MET A 293 10.48 -0.71 -13.09
CA MET A 293 10.10 0.26 -12.06
C MET A 293 11.00 1.50 -12.08
N ILE A 294 12.30 1.34 -12.26
CA ILE A 294 13.27 2.44 -12.36
C ILE A 294 13.01 3.25 -13.62
N ASP A 295 12.91 2.58 -14.77
CA ASP A 295 12.71 3.24 -16.06
C ASP A 295 11.38 4.00 -16.10
N GLY A 296 10.28 3.34 -15.69
CA GLY A 296 8.97 3.98 -15.70
C GLY A 296 8.84 5.14 -14.70
N LEU A 297 9.50 5.07 -13.54
CA LEU A 297 9.53 6.20 -12.61
C LEU A 297 10.34 7.36 -13.16
N ASN A 298 11.49 7.11 -13.80
CA ASN A 298 12.28 8.14 -14.46
C ASN A 298 11.49 8.84 -15.56
N ASP A 299 10.85 8.06 -16.45
CA ASP A 299 10.04 8.61 -17.55
C ASP A 299 8.90 9.49 -17.01
N PHE A 300 8.26 9.06 -15.95
CA PHE A 300 7.21 9.82 -15.28
C PHE A 300 7.76 11.14 -14.72
N LEU A 301 8.84 11.11 -13.95
CA LEU A 301 9.45 12.32 -13.37
C LEU A 301 9.92 13.29 -14.46
N ASP A 302 10.58 12.80 -15.50
CA ASP A 302 11.01 13.61 -16.65
C ASP A 302 9.78 14.24 -17.36
N SER A 303 8.68 13.51 -17.54
CA SER A 303 7.43 14.03 -18.13
C SER A 303 6.78 15.15 -17.31
N LYS A 304 7.06 15.19 -16.01
CA LYS A 304 6.58 16.22 -15.07
C LYS A 304 7.62 17.35 -14.86
N GLY A 305 8.79 17.26 -15.47
CA GLY A 305 9.89 18.22 -15.29
C GLY A 305 10.53 18.16 -13.89
N MET A 306 10.31 17.06 -13.16
CA MET A 306 10.92 16.82 -11.84
C MET A 306 12.37 16.37 -11.99
N LYS A 307 13.27 16.90 -11.17
CA LYS A 307 14.70 16.58 -11.21
C LYS A 307 15.10 15.48 -10.24
N SER A 308 14.28 15.22 -9.25
CA SER A 308 14.51 14.22 -8.21
C SER A 308 13.21 13.53 -7.81
N VAL A 309 13.31 12.28 -7.38
CA VAL A 309 12.18 11.58 -6.76
C VAL A 309 11.67 12.30 -5.50
N ASN A 310 12.54 13.07 -4.84
CA ASN A 310 12.15 13.89 -3.69
C ASN A 310 11.23 15.06 -4.07
N ASP A 311 11.20 15.49 -5.33
CA ASP A 311 10.27 16.53 -5.82
C ASP A 311 8.84 15.99 -5.85
N LEU A 312 8.66 14.68 -6.01
CA LEU A 312 7.35 14.01 -5.98
C LEU A 312 6.85 13.80 -4.55
N ARG A 313 7.78 13.64 -3.58
CA ARG A 313 7.44 13.21 -2.24
C ARG A 313 6.47 14.16 -1.54
N GLY A 314 5.32 13.63 -1.15
CA GLY A 314 4.32 14.32 -0.35
C GLY A 314 3.41 15.30 -1.11
N LEU A 315 3.55 15.43 -2.44
CA LEU A 315 2.73 16.37 -3.23
C LEU A 315 1.21 16.13 -3.09
N ALA A 316 0.79 14.88 -2.88
CA ALA A 316 -0.62 14.52 -2.75
C ALA A 316 -1.14 14.49 -1.29
N VAL A 317 -0.26 14.63 -0.30
CA VAL A 317 -0.64 14.50 1.14
C VAL A 317 -1.74 15.48 1.51
N GLN A 318 -1.60 16.74 1.14
CA GLN A 318 -2.54 17.81 1.48
C GLN A 318 -3.84 17.78 0.63
N SER A 319 -3.86 17.01 -0.45
CA SER A 319 -5.06 16.85 -1.28
C SER A 319 -6.09 15.89 -0.66
N VAL A 320 -5.66 15.07 0.30
CA VAL A 320 -6.58 14.22 1.08
C VAL A 320 -7.10 15.03 2.25
N GLN A 321 -8.35 15.42 2.19
CA GLN A 321 -9.01 16.27 3.17
C GLN A 321 -10.08 15.48 3.94
N LYS A 322 -10.53 16.01 5.07
CA LYS A 322 -11.69 15.48 5.79
C LYS A 322 -12.95 15.70 4.94
N TRP A 323 -13.85 14.73 4.93
CA TRP A 323 -15.07 14.77 4.13
C TRP A 323 -15.89 16.07 4.37
N GLU A 324 -16.00 16.50 5.62
CA GLU A 324 -16.73 17.71 6.01
C GLU A 324 -16.15 19.04 5.46
N THR A 325 -14.97 18.99 4.85
CA THR A 325 -14.33 20.17 4.21
C THR A 325 -14.45 20.18 2.69
N LEU A 326 -14.98 19.09 2.10
CA LEU A 326 -15.17 19.01 0.67
C LEU A 326 -16.29 19.95 0.21
N ASP A 327 -16.18 20.44 -1.04
CA ASP A 327 -17.14 21.36 -1.63
C ASP A 327 -18.43 20.64 -2.06
N LEU A 328 -19.55 20.97 -1.42
CA LEU A 328 -20.88 20.46 -1.72
C LEU A 328 -21.49 21.04 -3.00
N HIS A 329 -20.98 22.17 -3.50
CA HIS A 329 -21.44 22.80 -4.73
C HIS A 329 -20.70 22.26 -5.96
N TYR A 330 -19.59 21.50 -5.77
CA TYR A 330 -18.87 20.91 -6.88
C TYR A 330 -19.72 19.86 -7.60
N GLN A 331 -19.92 20.03 -8.89
CA GLN A 331 -20.77 19.16 -9.70
C GLN A 331 -20.05 18.64 -10.94
N ARG A 332 -20.29 17.38 -11.23
CA ARG A 332 -19.83 16.69 -12.45
C ARG A 332 -20.96 15.89 -13.07
N ILE A 333 -20.84 15.63 -14.37
CA ILE A 333 -21.69 14.67 -15.08
C ILE A 333 -20.85 13.71 -15.91
N ALA A 334 -21.41 12.53 -16.18
CA ALA A 334 -20.81 11.59 -17.11
C ALA A 334 -21.04 12.04 -18.56
N LYS A 335 -20.03 11.90 -19.42
CA LYS A 335 -20.15 12.02 -20.88
C LYS A 335 -19.66 10.76 -21.56
N ILE A 336 -20.41 10.28 -22.55
CA ILE A 336 -20.10 9.10 -23.35
C ILE A 336 -19.50 9.54 -24.68
N ASP A 337 -18.32 9.02 -24.98
CA ASP A 337 -17.70 9.08 -26.30
C ASP A 337 -18.33 7.99 -27.18
N TYR A 338 -19.24 8.37 -28.06
CA TYR A 338 -19.96 7.42 -28.91
C TYR A 338 -19.08 6.80 -29.99
N ASP A 339 -17.97 7.39 -30.35
CA ASP A 339 -17.02 6.82 -31.31
C ASP A 339 -16.26 5.63 -30.70
N LYS A 340 -16.09 5.62 -29.37
CA LYS A 340 -15.49 4.51 -28.59
C LYS A 340 -16.52 3.51 -28.08
N CYS A 341 -17.77 3.91 -27.93
CA CYS A 341 -18.81 3.11 -27.29
C CYS A 341 -19.14 1.84 -28.10
N ILE A 342 -18.95 0.66 -27.52
CA ILE A 342 -19.25 -0.64 -28.14
C ILE A 342 -20.71 -1.10 -27.93
N GLY A 343 -21.53 -0.33 -27.20
CA GLY A 343 -22.94 -0.66 -26.96
C GLY A 343 -23.18 -1.85 -26.03
N CYS A 344 -22.26 -2.17 -25.13
CA CYS A 344 -22.41 -3.27 -24.18
C CYS A 344 -23.45 -3.02 -23.08
N ASN A 345 -23.84 -1.75 -22.86
CA ASN A 345 -24.83 -1.29 -21.88
C ASN A 345 -24.52 -1.58 -20.41
N LEU A 346 -23.28 -1.96 -20.05
CA LEU A 346 -22.88 -2.17 -18.65
C LEU A 346 -23.07 -0.89 -17.81
N CYS A 347 -22.80 0.28 -18.38
CA CYS A 347 -23.01 1.57 -17.72
C CYS A 347 -24.51 1.84 -17.41
N TYR A 348 -25.43 1.42 -18.31
CA TYR A 348 -26.86 1.51 -18.05
C TYR A 348 -27.25 0.61 -16.90
N ILE A 349 -26.86 -0.67 -16.92
CA ILE A 349 -27.16 -1.62 -15.84
C ILE A 349 -26.64 -1.11 -14.50
N ALA A 350 -25.38 -0.65 -14.46
CA ALA A 350 -24.80 -0.13 -13.22
C ALA A 350 -25.52 1.12 -12.69
N CYS A 351 -26.01 1.99 -13.58
CA CYS A 351 -26.76 3.17 -13.18
C CYS A 351 -28.20 2.84 -12.79
N GLU A 352 -28.86 1.95 -13.53
CA GLU A 352 -30.25 1.55 -13.29
C GLU A 352 -30.44 0.80 -12.00
N ASP A 353 -29.60 -0.25 -11.80
CA ASP A 353 -29.73 -1.16 -10.66
C ASP A 353 -28.91 -0.71 -9.44
N GLY A 354 -27.83 0.04 -9.66
CA GLY A 354 -26.84 0.32 -8.60
C GLY A 354 -26.68 1.79 -8.23
N ALA A 355 -27.33 2.75 -8.94
CA ALA A 355 -27.11 4.17 -8.70
C ALA A 355 -28.38 5.02 -8.86
N HIS A 356 -28.45 5.94 -9.83
CA HIS A 356 -29.41 7.06 -9.87
C HIS A 356 -30.35 7.06 -11.08
N GLN A 357 -30.43 5.96 -11.84
CA GLN A 357 -31.30 5.79 -13.03
C GLN A 357 -31.16 6.91 -14.08
N ALA A 358 -29.99 7.56 -14.10
CA ALA A 358 -29.67 8.71 -14.95
C ALA A 358 -29.16 8.35 -16.35
N ILE A 359 -29.30 7.08 -16.78
CA ILE A 359 -28.95 6.62 -18.13
C ILE A 359 -30.19 6.01 -18.77
N ALA A 360 -30.58 6.52 -19.94
CA ALA A 360 -31.62 5.94 -20.76
C ALA A 360 -31.02 5.09 -21.88
N LEU A 361 -31.75 4.08 -22.35
CA LEU A 361 -31.46 3.36 -23.57
C LEU A 361 -32.29 3.96 -24.71
N VAL A 362 -31.63 4.51 -25.72
CA VAL A 362 -32.29 5.14 -26.86
C VAL A 362 -31.98 4.43 -28.18
N SER A 363 -32.88 4.59 -29.15
CA SER A 363 -32.62 4.05 -30.49
C SER A 363 -31.41 4.73 -31.15
N PRO A 364 -30.61 4.01 -31.95
CA PRO A 364 -29.36 4.53 -32.49
C PRO A 364 -29.53 5.53 -33.64
N ASN A 365 -30.72 6.08 -33.82
CA ASN A 365 -31.02 7.03 -34.91
C ASN A 365 -30.17 8.29 -34.77
N GLY A 366 -29.14 8.42 -35.61
CA GLY A 366 -28.34 9.63 -35.76
C GLY A 366 -26.96 9.65 -35.14
N HIS A 367 -26.55 8.65 -34.39
CA HIS A 367 -25.18 8.57 -33.86
C HIS A 367 -24.35 7.52 -34.61
N GLY A 368 -23.16 7.88 -35.06
CA GLY A 368 -22.18 6.94 -35.60
C GLY A 368 -21.95 5.80 -34.64
N LEU A 369 -21.83 4.59 -35.13
CA LEU A 369 -21.59 3.41 -34.32
C LEU A 369 -20.08 3.13 -34.31
N GLY A 370 -19.46 3.04 -33.14
CA GLY A 370 -18.09 2.59 -33.00
C GLY A 370 -17.88 1.17 -33.55
N PRO A 371 -16.65 0.80 -33.92
CA PRO A 371 -16.35 -0.52 -34.46
C PRO A 371 -16.73 -1.64 -33.48
N GLY A 372 -17.36 -2.70 -33.98
CA GLY A 372 -17.79 -3.85 -33.17
C GLY A 372 -19.21 -3.80 -32.62
N ARG A 373 -19.96 -2.76 -32.90
CA ARG A 373 -21.35 -2.63 -32.48
C ARG A 373 -22.31 -3.46 -33.32
N LEU A 374 -23.20 -4.17 -32.63
CA LEU A 374 -24.27 -4.91 -33.31
C LEU A 374 -25.34 -3.95 -33.83
N PRO A 375 -25.77 -4.04 -35.09
CA PRO A 375 -26.84 -3.21 -35.64
C PRO A 375 -28.16 -3.35 -34.86
N GLY A 376 -28.84 -2.21 -34.63
CA GLY A 376 -30.17 -2.20 -34.02
C GLY A 376 -30.21 -2.25 -32.47
N LYS A 377 -29.08 -2.31 -31.76
CA LYS A 377 -29.06 -2.25 -30.30
C LYS A 377 -29.24 -0.80 -29.81
N ALA A 378 -30.06 -0.64 -28.77
CA ALA A 378 -30.19 0.62 -28.04
C ALA A 378 -28.85 1.10 -27.50
N ILE A 379 -28.66 2.41 -27.44
CA ILE A 379 -27.45 3.05 -26.93
C ILE A 379 -27.72 3.75 -25.60
N PRO A 380 -26.73 3.74 -24.67
CA PRO A 380 -26.86 4.49 -23.42
C PRO A 380 -26.77 6.00 -23.70
N GLN A 381 -27.67 6.77 -23.13
CA GLN A 381 -27.68 8.24 -23.17
C GLN A 381 -27.78 8.77 -21.73
N ILE A 382 -26.89 9.69 -21.37
CA ILE A 382 -26.93 10.35 -20.06
C ILE A 382 -28.09 11.35 -20.00
N LYS A 383 -28.92 11.24 -18.97
CA LYS A 383 -29.90 12.24 -18.61
C LYS A 383 -29.20 13.26 -17.69
N GLU A 384 -28.67 14.32 -18.28
CA GLU A 384 -27.75 15.26 -17.58
C GLU A 384 -28.38 15.87 -16.31
N LYS A 385 -29.69 16.11 -16.29
CA LYS A 385 -30.40 16.69 -15.13
C LYS A 385 -30.55 15.69 -13.96
N GLU A 386 -30.50 14.41 -14.26
CA GLU A 386 -30.65 13.34 -13.26
C GLU A 386 -29.28 12.79 -12.82
N CYS A 387 -28.22 13.12 -13.55
CA CYS A 387 -26.88 12.63 -13.27
C CYS A 387 -26.23 13.39 -12.10
N VAL A 388 -25.97 12.69 -11.00
CA VAL A 388 -25.30 13.24 -9.81
C VAL A 388 -23.78 13.14 -9.86
N GLY A 389 -23.19 12.67 -10.96
CA GLY A 389 -21.72 12.58 -11.10
C GLY A 389 -21.03 11.51 -10.26
N CYS A 390 -21.72 10.45 -9.85
CA CYS A 390 -21.18 9.41 -8.96
C CYS A 390 -20.02 8.59 -9.53
N ASN A 391 -19.76 8.68 -10.84
CA ASN A 391 -18.67 8.00 -11.56
C ASN A 391 -18.82 6.47 -11.75
N LEU A 392 -19.87 5.82 -11.24
CA LEU A 392 -20.00 4.35 -11.33
C LEU A 392 -20.00 3.85 -12.79
N CYS A 393 -20.65 4.56 -13.70
CA CYS A 393 -20.74 4.20 -15.11
C CYS A 393 -19.39 4.16 -15.83
N SER A 394 -18.43 5.02 -15.47
CA SER A 394 -17.08 5.01 -16.06
C SER A 394 -16.25 3.86 -15.51
N LEU A 395 -16.43 3.49 -14.24
CA LEU A 395 -15.68 2.41 -13.58
C LEU A 395 -16.03 1.02 -14.13
N VAL A 396 -17.27 0.82 -14.57
CA VAL A 396 -17.72 -0.46 -15.15
C VAL A 396 -17.56 -0.52 -16.67
N CYS A 397 -17.16 0.58 -17.30
CA CYS A 397 -16.97 0.62 -18.74
C CYS A 397 -15.72 -0.19 -19.17
N PRO A 398 -15.84 -1.23 -20.03
CA PRO A 398 -14.68 -2.00 -20.44
C PRO A 398 -13.79 -1.29 -21.47
N VAL A 399 -14.24 -0.13 -21.98
CA VAL A 399 -13.50 0.65 -22.99
C VAL A 399 -12.87 1.86 -22.31
N GLU A 400 -11.56 1.92 -22.33
CA GLU A 400 -10.80 3.00 -21.70
C GLU A 400 -11.19 4.37 -22.26
N GLN A 401 -11.43 5.32 -21.37
CA GLN A 401 -11.83 6.71 -21.70
C GLN A 401 -13.08 6.84 -22.59
N CYS A 402 -13.92 5.81 -22.68
CA CYS A 402 -15.21 5.91 -23.37
C CYS A 402 -16.23 6.72 -22.57
N ILE A 403 -16.19 6.63 -21.23
CA ILE A 403 -17.00 7.47 -20.35
C ILE A 403 -16.06 8.30 -19.50
N THR A 404 -16.21 9.61 -19.55
CA THR A 404 -15.43 10.56 -18.77
C THR A 404 -16.35 11.41 -17.90
N MET A 405 -15.84 11.83 -16.74
CA MET A 405 -16.54 12.79 -15.88
C MET A 405 -16.10 14.20 -16.25
N VAL A 406 -17.05 15.08 -16.54
CA VAL A 406 -16.78 16.49 -16.86
C VAL A 406 -17.39 17.40 -15.81
N ASP A 407 -16.65 18.44 -15.45
CA ASP A 407 -17.09 19.43 -14.48
C ASP A 407 -18.19 20.30 -15.07
N ILE A 408 -19.21 20.60 -14.27
CA ILE A 408 -20.25 21.58 -14.61
C ILE A 408 -19.85 22.88 -13.91
N PRO A 409 -19.48 23.92 -14.67
CA PRO A 409 -19.28 25.25 -14.10
C PRO A 409 -20.57 25.73 -13.41
N ASN A 410 -20.44 26.22 -12.19
CA ASN A 410 -21.49 26.93 -11.51
C ASN A 410 -20.92 28.22 -10.90
N ASP A 411 -21.74 29.24 -10.73
CA ASP A 411 -21.36 30.55 -10.19
C ASP A 411 -21.47 30.59 -8.65
N GLN A 412 -21.51 29.42 -7.99
CA GLN A 412 -21.65 29.32 -6.53
C GLN A 412 -20.28 29.25 -5.88
N ASP A 413 -20.12 29.99 -4.79
CA ASP A 413 -18.93 29.84 -3.95
C ASP A 413 -18.86 28.44 -3.33
N PRO A 414 -17.66 27.87 -3.16
CA PRO A 414 -17.48 26.60 -2.47
C PRO A 414 -18.19 26.57 -1.11
N LEU A 415 -18.85 25.48 -0.79
CA LEU A 415 -19.60 25.28 0.44
C LEU A 415 -19.19 23.97 1.12
N SER A 416 -18.50 24.07 2.25
CA SER A 416 -18.20 22.90 3.06
C SER A 416 -19.41 22.45 3.91
N TRP A 417 -19.43 21.18 4.33
CA TRP A 417 -20.47 20.65 5.22
C TRP A 417 -20.60 21.47 6.51
N LYS A 418 -19.47 21.87 7.10
CA LYS A 418 -19.45 22.68 8.32
C LYS A 418 -20.08 24.05 8.11
N GLU A 419 -19.82 24.70 6.99
CA GLU A 419 -20.43 25.98 6.63
C GLU A 419 -21.92 25.81 6.33
N TYR A 420 -22.29 24.76 5.59
CA TYR A 420 -23.69 24.41 5.33
C TYR A 420 -24.49 24.29 6.63
N GLN A 421 -24.01 23.50 7.58
CA GLN A 421 -24.66 23.37 8.89
C GLN A 421 -24.80 24.71 9.62
N THR A 422 -23.73 25.51 9.61
CA THR A 422 -23.72 26.83 10.26
C THR A 422 -24.72 27.81 9.62
N ARG A 423 -24.78 27.85 8.27
CA ARG A 423 -25.72 28.70 7.52
C ARG A 423 -27.15 28.22 7.69
N LEU A 424 -27.40 26.93 7.70
CA LEU A 424 -28.72 26.35 7.96
C LEU A 424 -29.23 26.67 9.36
N ALA A 425 -28.43 26.46 10.39
CA ALA A 425 -28.77 26.76 11.79
C ALA A 425 -29.05 28.24 12.04
N SER A 426 -28.37 29.14 11.32
CA SER A 426 -28.56 30.60 11.42
C SER A 426 -29.70 31.11 10.52
N GLY A 427 -30.42 30.25 9.79
CA GLY A 427 -31.48 30.67 8.85
C GLY A 427 -30.99 31.42 7.61
N LYS A 428 -29.67 31.45 7.38
CA LYS A 428 -29.06 32.11 6.21
C LYS A 428 -29.11 31.25 4.96
N MET A 429 -29.51 30.00 5.06
CA MET A 429 -29.65 29.07 3.95
C MET A 429 -30.84 28.13 4.19
N LYS A 430 -31.48 27.69 3.11
CA LYS A 430 -32.47 26.61 3.14
C LYS A 430 -31.76 25.28 2.94
N ALA A 431 -32.37 24.21 3.42
CA ALA A 431 -31.84 22.86 3.16
C ALA A 431 -31.73 22.61 1.66
N ILE A 432 -30.60 21.98 1.26
CA ILE A 432 -30.43 21.48 -0.11
C ILE A 432 -31.55 20.46 -0.34
N PRO A 433 -32.38 20.60 -1.39
CA PRO A 433 -33.44 19.63 -1.62
C PRO A 433 -32.87 18.25 -1.88
N ALA A 434 -33.55 17.22 -1.37
CA ALA A 434 -33.24 15.83 -1.75
C ALA A 434 -33.49 15.67 -3.27
N HIS A 435 -32.71 14.81 -3.90
CA HIS A 435 -33.06 14.33 -5.24
C HIS A 435 -34.25 13.37 -5.09
N ASP A 436 -35.41 13.74 -5.65
CA ASP A 436 -36.60 12.88 -5.70
C ASP A 436 -36.45 11.73 -6.71
#